data_50439b20436b1016367cb0dcf711a213
#
_entry.id   50439b20436b1016367cb0dcf711a213
#
_cell.length_a   1.000
_cell.length_b   1.000
_cell.length_c   1.000
_cell.angle_alpha   90.00
_cell.angle_beta   90.00
_cell.angle_gamma   90.00
#
_symmetry.space_group_name_H-M   'P 1'
#
loop_
_entity.id
_entity.type
_entity.pdbx_description
1 polymer ?
#
loop_
_entity_poly.entity_id
_entity_poly.type
_entity_poly.pdbx_seq_one_letter_code
_entity_poly.pdbx_strand_id
1 'polypeptide(L)'
;MLPDLFERELRTLLDDEDVEVARAANAAAGRLKKRVLIDRLIDRLREPDLAAAAITALAQFGDRIVGTLRDYLVDSQMPTEVRREIPKVLQAIGTQAAQVVLTESVLDRDVVLRYHTIAALNKLGQANPERRAADRKLIEMVLGAEIMGHYRSYQVLATLGTSLEDDGDPITHGLKESMEKEAERIFRLLKLLYPEYDMHSAHVGLQSADPVVHDNTVEFLDSVLPPEVRALIVPLFDRQVAVTERIATANRLLGTTLTDREEAIEVMAISDDPWLRSCAAYAMGEMRLTRFAAKLDDWSKDGDPLLRATAIDAREKLRHAAAAAAGVDAL
;
A
#
# COMPACT_ATOMS: atom_id res chain seq x y z
N MET A 1 -23.77 4.26 -40.18
CA MET A 1 -22.51 4.03 -40.95
C MET A 1 -21.32 4.87 -40.43
N LEU A 2 -21.44 6.19 -40.22
CA LEU A 2 -20.35 7.03 -39.67
C LEU A 2 -19.95 6.72 -38.19
N PRO A 3 -20.87 6.39 -37.25
CA PRO A 3 -20.52 6.10 -35.87
C PRO A 3 -19.62 4.87 -35.68
N ASP A 4 -19.83 3.83 -36.48
CA ASP A 4 -19.06 2.57 -36.33
C ASP A 4 -17.66 2.68 -36.92
N LEU A 5 -17.50 3.45 -38.02
CA LEU A 5 -16.18 3.73 -38.59
C LEU A 5 -15.33 4.55 -37.62
N PHE A 6 -15.91 5.59 -37.03
CA PHE A 6 -15.20 6.44 -36.08
C PHE A 6 -14.79 5.66 -34.81
N GLU A 7 -15.65 4.75 -34.36
CA GLU A 7 -15.34 3.89 -33.20
C GLU A 7 -14.16 2.95 -33.50
N ARG A 8 -14.11 2.38 -34.71
CA ARG A 8 -13.00 1.52 -35.12
C ARG A 8 -11.68 2.29 -35.19
N GLU A 9 -11.69 3.46 -35.81
CA GLU A 9 -10.49 4.32 -35.91
C GLU A 9 -10.04 4.77 -34.53
N LEU A 10 -10.97 5.12 -33.61
CA LEU A 10 -10.64 5.52 -32.27
C LEU A 10 -9.98 4.39 -31.47
N ARG A 11 -10.41 3.14 -31.66
CA ARG A 11 -9.73 1.99 -31.06
C ARG A 11 -8.28 1.87 -31.51
N THR A 12 -8.02 2.08 -32.80
CA THR A 12 -6.65 2.06 -33.35
C THR A 12 -5.81 3.18 -32.73
N LEU A 13 -6.37 4.41 -32.64
CA LEU A 13 -5.67 5.56 -32.06
C LEU A 13 -5.45 5.42 -30.51
N LEU A 14 -6.26 4.64 -29.81
CA LEU A 14 -6.00 4.32 -28.40
C LEU A 14 -4.74 3.48 -28.23
N ASP A 15 -4.36 2.69 -29.24
CA ASP A 15 -3.19 1.83 -29.26
C ASP A 15 -2.02 2.45 -30.06
N ASP A 16 -2.06 3.75 -30.36
CA ASP A 16 -1.02 4.45 -31.12
C ASP A 16 0.29 4.52 -30.34
N GLU A 17 1.41 4.36 -31.03
CA GLU A 17 2.76 4.44 -30.47
C GLU A 17 3.11 5.87 -30.01
N ASP A 18 2.49 6.90 -30.63
CA ASP A 18 2.62 8.28 -30.18
C ASP A 18 1.73 8.55 -28.97
N VAL A 19 2.37 8.80 -27.82
CA VAL A 19 1.70 9.05 -26.55
C VAL A 19 0.72 10.22 -26.62
N GLU A 20 1.00 11.26 -27.41
CA GLU A 20 0.09 12.42 -27.56
C GLU A 20 -1.16 12.05 -28.36
N VAL A 21 -1.00 11.22 -29.39
CA VAL A 21 -2.14 10.68 -30.18
C VAL A 21 -3.00 9.78 -29.28
N ALA A 22 -2.39 8.84 -28.57
CA ALA A 22 -3.08 7.95 -27.63
C ALA A 22 -3.78 8.74 -26.50
N ARG A 23 -3.16 9.79 -25.97
CA ARG A 23 -3.74 10.68 -24.96
C ARG A 23 -4.97 11.43 -25.51
N ALA A 24 -4.88 11.97 -26.72
CA ALA A 24 -6.02 12.61 -27.38
C ALA A 24 -7.16 11.63 -27.66
N ALA A 25 -6.83 10.39 -28.04
CA ALA A 25 -7.79 9.30 -28.22
C ALA A 25 -8.51 8.93 -26.93
N ASN A 26 -7.79 8.83 -25.78
CA ASN A 26 -8.39 8.63 -24.46
C ASN A 26 -9.44 9.73 -24.16
N ALA A 27 -9.09 10.99 -24.37
CA ALA A 27 -10.01 12.11 -24.15
C ALA A 27 -11.25 12.02 -25.06
N ALA A 28 -11.08 11.62 -26.32
CA ALA A 28 -12.19 11.42 -27.26
C ALA A 28 -13.08 10.25 -26.83
N ALA A 29 -12.50 9.14 -26.39
CA ALA A 29 -13.23 7.97 -25.88
C ALA A 29 -14.10 8.31 -24.66
N GLY A 30 -13.57 9.11 -23.73
CA GLY A 30 -14.32 9.61 -22.56
C GLY A 30 -15.53 10.45 -22.97
N ARG A 31 -15.39 11.34 -23.95
CA ARG A 31 -16.50 12.16 -24.47
C ARG A 31 -17.59 11.31 -25.18
N LEU A 32 -17.17 10.28 -25.90
CA LEU A 32 -18.10 9.40 -26.62
C LEU A 32 -18.87 8.47 -25.70
N LYS A 33 -18.33 8.08 -24.56
CA LYS A 33 -18.94 7.19 -23.56
C LYS A 33 -19.45 5.88 -24.15
N LYS A 34 -18.74 5.30 -25.12
CA LYS A 34 -19.08 4.02 -25.73
C LYS A 34 -18.55 2.88 -24.87
N ARG A 35 -19.47 1.99 -24.43
CA ARG A 35 -19.12 0.85 -23.55
C ARG A 35 -17.98 -0.01 -24.07
N VAL A 36 -17.92 -0.20 -25.36
CA VAL A 36 -16.91 -0.99 -26.09
C VAL A 36 -15.47 -0.44 -25.97
N LEU A 37 -15.30 0.78 -25.49
CA LEU A 37 -13.98 1.41 -25.28
C LEU A 37 -13.50 1.28 -23.83
N ILE A 38 -14.35 0.82 -22.89
CA ILE A 38 -14.03 0.78 -21.46
C ILE A 38 -12.83 -0.11 -21.19
N ASP A 39 -12.82 -1.33 -21.71
CA ASP A 39 -11.74 -2.30 -21.47
C ASP A 39 -10.39 -1.75 -21.94
N ARG A 40 -10.35 -1.09 -23.12
CA ARG A 40 -9.15 -0.42 -23.64
C ARG A 40 -8.67 0.71 -22.74
N LEU A 41 -9.60 1.54 -22.23
CA LEU A 41 -9.25 2.61 -21.30
C LEU A 41 -8.73 2.04 -19.96
N ILE A 42 -9.29 0.93 -19.50
CA ILE A 42 -8.80 0.24 -18.28
C ILE A 42 -7.40 -0.31 -18.50
N ASP A 43 -7.10 -0.90 -19.67
CA ASP A 43 -5.76 -1.37 -20.01
C ASP A 43 -4.70 -0.25 -19.98
N ARG A 44 -5.08 1.00 -20.34
CA ARG A 44 -4.19 2.17 -20.30
C ARG A 44 -3.82 2.62 -18.87
N LEU A 45 -4.54 2.16 -17.85
CA LEU A 45 -4.22 2.49 -16.44
C LEU A 45 -2.83 1.98 -16.01
N ARG A 46 -2.32 0.91 -16.63
CA ARG A 46 -0.98 0.38 -16.37
C ARG A 46 0.17 1.19 -16.99
N GLU A 47 -0.14 2.12 -17.90
CA GLU A 47 0.85 2.90 -18.64
C GLU A 47 1.03 4.26 -17.96
N PRO A 48 2.20 4.55 -17.35
CA PRO A 48 2.40 5.78 -16.57
C PRO A 48 2.06 7.06 -17.34
N ASP A 49 2.41 7.10 -18.64
CA ASP A 49 2.19 8.27 -19.49
C ASP A 49 0.73 8.47 -19.92
N LEU A 50 -0.09 7.42 -19.86
CA LEU A 50 -1.50 7.42 -20.26
C LEU A 50 -2.47 7.29 -19.10
N ALA A 51 -2.04 6.81 -17.94
CA ALA A 51 -2.90 6.53 -16.79
C ALA A 51 -3.77 7.74 -16.39
N ALA A 52 -3.19 8.94 -16.33
CA ALA A 52 -3.94 10.15 -15.98
C ALA A 52 -5.04 10.50 -16.99
N ALA A 53 -4.75 10.32 -18.29
CA ALA A 53 -5.73 10.54 -19.36
C ALA A 53 -6.83 9.47 -19.33
N ALA A 54 -6.46 8.21 -19.09
CA ALA A 54 -7.41 7.11 -18.96
C ALA A 54 -8.34 7.28 -17.75
N ILE A 55 -7.81 7.69 -16.57
CA ILE A 55 -8.60 8.02 -15.38
C ILE A 55 -9.64 9.10 -15.72
N THR A 56 -9.19 10.18 -16.37
CA THR A 56 -10.07 11.29 -16.75
C THR A 56 -11.15 10.85 -17.75
N ALA A 57 -10.80 10.00 -18.71
CA ALA A 57 -11.72 9.46 -19.71
C ALA A 57 -12.75 8.51 -19.07
N LEU A 58 -12.30 7.58 -18.24
CA LEU A 58 -13.17 6.64 -17.52
C LEU A 58 -14.14 7.38 -16.59
N ALA A 59 -13.68 8.39 -15.87
CA ALA A 59 -14.54 9.18 -14.97
C ALA A 59 -15.74 9.81 -15.69
N GLN A 60 -15.63 10.15 -16.96
CA GLN A 60 -16.74 10.71 -17.74
C GLN A 60 -17.92 9.73 -17.94
N PHE A 61 -17.70 8.41 -17.81
CA PHE A 61 -18.78 7.43 -17.85
C PHE A 61 -19.68 7.47 -16.62
N GLY A 62 -19.17 8.00 -15.50
CA GLY A 62 -19.92 8.11 -14.23
C GLY A 62 -20.33 6.75 -13.67
N ASP A 63 -21.50 6.68 -13.05
CA ASP A 63 -22.00 5.47 -12.39
C ASP A 63 -22.17 4.24 -13.31
N ARG A 64 -22.23 4.45 -14.63
CA ARG A 64 -22.39 3.35 -15.58
C ARG A 64 -21.30 2.30 -15.54
N ILE A 65 -20.10 2.67 -15.06
CA ILE A 65 -18.93 1.77 -15.01
C ILE A 65 -18.51 1.39 -13.59
N VAL A 66 -19.15 1.92 -12.56
CA VAL A 66 -18.79 1.63 -11.17
C VAL A 66 -18.87 0.13 -10.87
N GLY A 67 -19.88 -0.58 -11.36
CA GLY A 67 -19.97 -2.03 -11.24
C GLY A 67 -18.82 -2.75 -11.95
N THR A 68 -18.50 -2.34 -13.18
CA THR A 68 -17.35 -2.90 -13.93
C THR A 68 -16.03 -2.65 -13.18
N LEU A 69 -15.81 -1.45 -12.65
CA LEU A 69 -14.61 -1.14 -11.87
C LEU A 69 -14.52 -1.98 -10.59
N ARG A 70 -15.66 -2.24 -9.93
CA ARG A 70 -15.74 -3.15 -8.77
C ARG A 70 -15.32 -4.56 -9.16
N ASP A 71 -15.84 -5.09 -10.28
CA ASP A 71 -15.50 -6.43 -10.76
C ASP A 71 -13.99 -6.55 -11.01
N TYR A 72 -13.38 -5.54 -11.63
CA TYR A 72 -11.91 -5.49 -11.85
C TYR A 72 -11.12 -5.40 -10.54
N LEU A 73 -11.62 -4.69 -9.52
CA LEU A 73 -10.95 -4.61 -8.22
C LEU A 73 -10.88 -5.97 -7.52
N VAL A 74 -11.95 -6.78 -7.58
CA VAL A 74 -12.03 -8.06 -6.87
C VAL A 74 -11.44 -9.23 -7.66
N ASP A 75 -11.21 -9.07 -8.98
CA ASP A 75 -10.64 -10.11 -9.82
C ASP A 75 -9.12 -10.21 -9.59
N SER A 76 -8.71 -11.29 -8.95
CA SER A 76 -7.28 -11.58 -8.69
C SER A 76 -6.46 -11.88 -9.97
N GLN A 77 -7.12 -12.11 -11.11
CA GLN A 77 -6.44 -12.34 -12.40
C GLN A 77 -6.11 -11.02 -13.11
N MET A 78 -6.69 -9.91 -12.67
CA MET A 78 -6.36 -8.59 -13.22
C MET A 78 -4.95 -8.17 -12.83
N PRO A 79 -4.20 -7.54 -13.76
CA PRO A 79 -2.88 -6.99 -13.43
C PRO A 79 -2.95 -6.05 -12.22
N THR A 80 -2.04 -6.25 -11.28
CA THR A 80 -1.99 -5.49 -10.01
C THR A 80 -1.86 -3.99 -10.27
N GLU A 81 -1.11 -3.58 -11.29
CA GLU A 81 -0.94 -2.19 -11.69
C GLU A 81 -2.27 -1.54 -12.09
N VAL A 82 -3.13 -2.27 -12.82
CA VAL A 82 -4.47 -1.80 -13.18
C VAL A 82 -5.35 -1.67 -11.94
N ARG A 83 -5.38 -2.70 -11.09
CA ARG A 83 -6.19 -2.70 -9.86
C ARG A 83 -5.83 -1.52 -8.96
N ARG A 84 -4.54 -1.20 -8.81
CA ARG A 84 -4.04 -0.10 -7.97
C ARG A 84 -4.43 1.29 -8.48
N GLU A 85 -4.74 1.44 -9.76
CA GLU A 85 -5.19 2.72 -10.35
C GLU A 85 -6.72 2.92 -10.30
N ILE A 86 -7.52 1.86 -10.18
CA ILE A 86 -8.97 1.94 -10.13
C ILE A 86 -9.51 2.86 -9.01
N PRO A 87 -8.94 2.90 -7.79
CA PRO A 87 -9.39 3.85 -6.76
C PRO A 87 -9.34 5.31 -7.21
N LYS A 88 -8.37 5.69 -8.05
CA LYS A 88 -8.28 7.06 -8.60
C LYS A 88 -9.40 7.33 -9.60
N VAL A 89 -9.81 6.32 -10.39
CA VAL A 89 -10.97 6.43 -11.29
C VAL A 89 -12.26 6.61 -10.49
N LEU A 90 -12.49 5.79 -9.47
CA LEU A 90 -13.65 5.90 -8.59
C LEU A 90 -13.71 7.24 -7.86
N GLN A 91 -12.55 7.73 -7.40
CA GLN A 91 -12.44 9.08 -6.82
C GLN A 91 -12.84 10.15 -7.83
N ALA A 92 -12.37 10.06 -9.08
CA ALA A 92 -12.69 11.03 -10.13
C ALA A 92 -14.16 10.97 -10.56
N ILE A 93 -14.81 9.80 -10.50
CA ILE A 93 -16.27 9.65 -10.66
C ILE A 93 -17.01 10.39 -9.54
N GLY A 94 -16.59 10.25 -8.30
CA GLY A 94 -17.03 11.08 -7.17
C GLY A 94 -18.46 10.85 -6.70
N THR A 95 -19.13 9.76 -7.09
CA THR A 95 -20.52 9.46 -6.71
C THR A 95 -20.63 8.65 -5.43
N GLN A 96 -21.84 8.55 -4.87
CA GLN A 96 -22.11 7.68 -3.72
C GLN A 96 -21.82 6.19 -4.05
N ALA A 97 -22.15 5.74 -5.26
CA ALA A 97 -21.86 4.36 -5.69
C ALA A 97 -20.36 4.09 -5.73
N ALA A 98 -19.56 5.03 -6.26
CA ALA A 98 -18.11 4.93 -6.25
C ALA A 98 -17.54 4.90 -4.82
N GLN A 99 -18.07 5.71 -3.90
CA GLN A 99 -17.66 5.72 -2.49
C GLN A 99 -17.94 4.38 -1.80
N VAL A 100 -19.06 3.73 -2.08
CA VAL A 100 -19.40 2.39 -1.53
C VAL A 100 -18.35 1.38 -1.97
N VAL A 101 -18.01 1.33 -3.26
CA VAL A 101 -16.99 0.41 -3.79
C VAL A 101 -15.61 0.67 -3.15
N LEU A 102 -15.21 1.93 -3.02
CA LEU A 102 -13.98 2.29 -2.32
C LEU A 102 -14.01 1.83 -0.85
N THR A 103 -15.13 2.02 -0.14
CA THR A 103 -15.25 1.61 1.26
C THR A 103 -15.10 0.08 1.42
N GLU A 104 -15.68 -0.71 0.52
CA GLU A 104 -15.50 -2.16 0.51
C GLU A 104 -14.04 -2.56 0.22
N SER A 105 -13.36 -1.80 -0.63
CA SER A 105 -11.98 -2.10 -1.06
C SER A 105 -10.90 -1.78 -0.02
N VAL A 106 -11.22 -1.14 1.12
CA VAL A 106 -10.25 -0.93 2.21
C VAL A 106 -9.81 -2.24 2.89
N LEU A 107 -10.50 -3.34 2.63
CA LEU A 107 -10.14 -4.68 3.12
C LEU A 107 -9.21 -5.46 2.19
N ASP A 108 -8.83 -4.90 1.04
CA ASP A 108 -7.96 -5.61 0.09
C ASP A 108 -6.61 -5.96 0.74
N ARG A 109 -6.05 -7.11 0.41
CA ARG A 109 -4.75 -7.58 0.93
C ARG A 109 -3.59 -6.76 0.37
N ASP A 110 -3.71 -6.24 -0.86
CA ASP A 110 -2.69 -5.40 -1.45
C ASP A 110 -2.61 -4.05 -0.70
N VAL A 111 -1.54 -3.86 0.08
CA VAL A 111 -1.33 -2.64 0.90
C VAL A 111 -1.26 -1.37 0.05
N VAL A 112 -0.76 -1.46 -1.19
CA VAL A 112 -0.68 -0.32 -2.11
C VAL A 112 -2.08 0.05 -2.59
N LEU A 113 -2.89 -0.97 -2.94
CA LEU A 113 -4.29 -0.76 -3.29
C LEU A 113 -5.08 -0.16 -2.12
N ARG A 114 -4.89 -0.69 -0.89
CA ARG A 114 -5.49 -0.09 0.33
C ARG A 114 -5.09 1.36 0.50
N TYR A 115 -3.81 1.68 0.34
CA TYR A 115 -3.32 3.07 0.43
C TYR A 115 -4.03 3.98 -0.58
N HIS A 116 -4.10 3.58 -1.86
CA HIS A 116 -4.80 4.35 -2.89
C HIS A 116 -6.30 4.49 -2.60
N THR A 117 -6.92 3.45 -2.07
CA THR A 117 -8.33 3.45 -1.67
C THR A 117 -8.60 4.43 -0.52
N ILE A 118 -7.81 4.38 0.54
CA ILE A 118 -7.92 5.29 1.69
C ILE A 118 -7.66 6.74 1.25
N ALA A 119 -6.66 6.96 0.39
CA ALA A 119 -6.38 8.27 -0.16
C ALA A 119 -7.54 8.82 -1.01
N ALA A 120 -8.17 7.96 -1.83
CA ALA A 120 -9.34 8.32 -2.63
C ALA A 120 -10.55 8.69 -1.74
N LEU A 121 -10.81 7.90 -0.69
CA LEU A 121 -11.88 8.19 0.28
C LEU A 121 -11.64 9.53 1.01
N ASN A 122 -10.41 9.82 1.42
CA ASN A 122 -10.08 11.12 2.03
C ASN A 122 -10.37 12.29 1.09
N LYS A 123 -9.99 12.20 -0.19
CA LYS A 123 -10.25 13.25 -1.18
C LYS A 123 -11.76 13.41 -1.44
N LEU A 124 -12.51 12.31 -1.49
CA LEU A 124 -13.98 12.38 -1.63
C LEU A 124 -14.62 13.02 -0.41
N GLY A 125 -14.16 12.71 0.80
CA GLY A 125 -14.66 13.32 2.04
C GLY A 125 -14.36 14.83 2.11
N GLN A 126 -13.19 15.26 1.65
CA GLN A 126 -12.85 16.69 1.55
C GLN A 126 -13.73 17.43 0.53
N ALA A 127 -13.96 16.83 -0.63
CA ALA A 127 -14.80 17.45 -1.67
C ALA A 127 -16.29 17.46 -1.31
N ASN A 128 -16.73 16.55 -0.43
CA ASN A 128 -18.12 16.42 -0.01
C ASN A 128 -18.22 16.12 1.50
N PRO A 129 -18.08 17.11 2.37
CA PRO A 129 -18.06 16.91 3.82
C PRO A 129 -19.33 16.23 4.39
N GLU A 130 -20.46 16.35 3.69
CA GLU A 130 -21.72 15.67 4.02
C GLU A 130 -21.64 14.14 3.82
N ARG A 131 -20.72 13.70 2.99
CA ARG A 131 -20.52 12.27 2.70
C ARG A 131 -19.47 11.70 3.64
N ARG A 132 -19.92 11.17 4.77
CA ARG A 132 -19.04 10.39 5.66
C ARG A 132 -18.78 9.01 5.05
N ALA A 133 -17.68 8.37 5.50
CA ALA A 133 -17.41 6.98 5.14
C ALA A 133 -18.67 6.13 5.37
N ALA A 134 -19.07 5.34 4.37
CA ALA A 134 -20.34 4.63 4.39
C ALA A 134 -20.45 3.61 5.55
N ASP A 135 -19.30 3.08 6.00
CA ASP A 135 -19.23 2.14 7.13
C ASP A 135 -18.11 2.55 8.11
N ARG A 136 -18.51 3.32 9.14
CA ARG A 136 -17.61 3.74 10.21
C ARG A 136 -16.95 2.55 10.93
N LYS A 137 -17.72 1.48 11.20
CA LYS A 137 -17.21 0.30 11.91
C LYS A 137 -16.15 -0.42 11.11
N LEU A 138 -16.31 -0.48 9.79
CA LEU A 138 -15.33 -1.06 8.90
C LEU A 138 -14.01 -0.26 8.95
N ILE A 139 -14.09 1.07 8.89
CA ILE A 139 -12.91 1.94 8.98
C ILE A 139 -12.23 1.80 10.35
N GLU A 140 -12.99 1.72 11.44
CA GLU A 140 -12.45 1.47 12.80
C GLU A 140 -11.73 0.12 12.88
N MET A 141 -12.28 -0.93 12.27
CA MET A 141 -11.64 -2.26 12.20
C MET A 141 -10.32 -2.22 11.42
N VAL A 142 -10.31 -1.54 10.25
CA VAL A 142 -9.10 -1.38 9.44
C VAL A 142 -8.06 -0.54 10.18
N LEU A 143 -8.46 0.53 10.87
CA LEU A 143 -7.56 1.32 11.72
C LEU A 143 -6.91 0.44 12.80
N GLY A 144 -7.69 -0.39 13.48
CA GLY A 144 -7.17 -1.34 14.46
C GLY A 144 -6.14 -2.29 13.87
N ALA A 145 -6.41 -2.83 12.68
CA ALA A 145 -5.49 -3.72 11.98
C ALA A 145 -4.17 -3.03 11.58
N GLU A 146 -4.23 -1.79 11.06
CA GLU A 146 -3.03 -1.01 10.71
C GLU A 146 -2.21 -0.66 11.96
N ILE A 147 -2.85 -0.31 13.09
CA ILE A 147 -2.17 -0.07 14.36
C ILE A 147 -1.45 -1.34 14.85
N MET A 148 -2.12 -2.50 14.81
CA MET A 148 -1.50 -3.77 15.20
C MET A 148 -0.35 -4.15 14.27
N GLY A 149 -0.47 -3.89 12.97
CA GLY A 149 0.62 -4.03 12.00
C GLY A 149 1.83 -3.18 12.40
N HIS A 150 1.62 -1.92 12.73
CA HIS A 150 2.69 -1.01 13.15
C HIS A 150 3.38 -1.45 14.46
N TYR A 151 2.64 -1.95 15.44
CA TYR A 151 3.23 -2.58 16.63
C TYR A 151 4.04 -3.83 16.26
N ARG A 152 3.59 -4.64 15.29
CA ARG A 152 4.35 -5.78 14.78
C ARG A 152 5.68 -5.34 14.16
N SER A 153 5.70 -4.24 13.44
CA SER A 153 6.92 -3.67 12.87
C SER A 153 7.94 -3.27 13.95
N TYR A 154 7.49 -2.77 15.11
CA TYR A 154 8.37 -2.56 16.28
C TYR A 154 8.97 -3.85 16.84
N GLN A 155 8.20 -4.95 16.91
CA GLN A 155 8.75 -6.25 17.32
C GLN A 155 9.85 -6.73 16.35
N VAL A 156 9.59 -6.63 15.03
CA VAL A 156 10.55 -7.02 14.00
C VAL A 156 11.83 -6.18 14.13
N LEU A 157 11.71 -4.86 14.24
CA LEU A 157 12.85 -3.94 14.38
C LEU A 157 13.73 -4.31 15.58
N ALA A 158 13.11 -4.53 16.73
CA ALA A 158 13.83 -4.93 17.96
C ALA A 158 14.56 -6.25 17.82
N THR A 159 13.91 -7.24 17.19
CA THR A 159 14.44 -8.60 17.04
C THR A 159 15.55 -8.66 16.00
N LEU A 160 15.55 -7.76 15.00
CA LEU A 160 16.67 -7.59 14.07
C LEU A 160 17.91 -7.03 14.79
N GLY A 161 17.78 -6.50 15.99
CA GLY A 161 18.89 -5.97 16.81
C GLY A 161 19.40 -4.62 16.30
N THR A 162 18.54 -3.87 15.59
CA THR A 162 18.85 -2.56 15.02
C THR A 162 18.09 -1.48 15.77
N SER A 163 18.70 -0.31 15.92
CA SER A 163 18.04 0.86 16.51
C SER A 163 17.31 1.66 15.40
N LEU A 164 16.33 2.48 15.80
CA LEU A 164 15.73 3.45 14.89
C LEU A 164 16.74 4.47 14.32
N GLU A 165 17.93 4.55 14.93
CA GLU A 165 18.99 5.49 14.55
C GLU A 165 20.01 4.86 13.59
N ASP A 166 19.97 3.53 13.37
CA ASP A 166 20.90 2.82 12.49
C ASP A 166 20.37 2.78 11.05
N ASP A 167 20.94 3.61 10.19
CA ASP A 167 20.58 3.68 8.76
C ASP A 167 21.51 2.83 7.87
N GLY A 168 22.47 2.10 8.46
CA GLY A 168 23.49 1.36 7.72
C GLY A 168 23.05 0.01 7.15
N ASP A 169 21.99 -0.60 7.71
CA ASP A 169 21.49 -1.91 7.28
C ASP A 169 20.29 -1.75 6.34
N PRO A 170 20.37 -2.27 5.08
CA PRO A 170 19.26 -2.17 4.12
C PRO A 170 17.94 -2.75 4.61
N ILE A 171 17.97 -3.79 5.45
CA ILE A 171 16.75 -4.42 5.99
C ILE A 171 16.07 -3.47 6.96
N THR A 172 16.86 -2.85 7.85
CA THR A 172 16.37 -1.85 8.81
C THR A 172 15.82 -0.62 8.11
N HIS A 173 16.52 -0.13 7.10
CA HIS A 173 16.07 1.00 6.28
C HIS A 173 14.73 0.67 5.61
N GLY A 174 14.61 -0.49 4.98
CA GLY A 174 13.37 -0.94 4.34
C GLY A 174 12.20 -1.09 5.32
N LEU A 175 12.47 -1.59 6.52
CA LEU A 175 11.45 -1.70 7.58
C LEU A 175 10.96 -0.32 8.04
N LYS A 176 11.87 0.64 8.27
CA LYS A 176 11.52 2.03 8.62
C LYS A 176 10.67 2.69 7.55
N GLU A 177 11.03 2.55 6.28
CA GLU A 177 10.23 3.08 5.17
C GLU A 177 8.82 2.48 5.15
N SER A 178 8.68 1.17 5.44
CA SER A 178 7.37 0.55 5.59
C SER A 178 6.59 1.11 6.78
N MET A 179 7.26 1.31 7.93
CA MET A 179 6.65 1.90 9.13
C MET A 179 6.15 3.34 8.88
N GLU A 180 6.85 4.14 8.09
CA GLU A 180 6.39 5.48 7.69
C GLU A 180 5.10 5.40 6.85
N LYS A 181 5.03 4.48 5.90
CA LYS A 181 3.82 4.23 5.09
C LYS A 181 2.65 3.70 5.94
N GLU A 182 2.94 2.86 6.94
CA GLU A 182 1.95 2.39 7.92
C GLU A 182 1.39 3.56 8.73
N ALA A 183 2.26 4.43 9.26
CA ALA A 183 1.88 5.63 9.97
C ALA A 183 0.99 6.55 9.11
N GLU A 184 1.37 6.78 7.85
CA GLU A 184 0.56 7.58 6.93
C GLU A 184 -0.84 6.97 6.74
N ARG A 185 -0.97 5.63 6.57
CA ARG A 185 -2.29 4.97 6.46
C ARG A 185 -3.10 5.15 7.74
N ILE A 186 -2.50 5.01 8.91
CA ILE A 186 -3.16 5.24 10.21
C ILE A 186 -3.75 6.65 10.27
N PHE A 187 -2.96 7.68 9.95
CA PHE A 187 -3.44 9.08 9.99
C PHE A 187 -4.49 9.39 8.94
N ARG A 188 -4.42 8.77 7.77
CA ARG A 188 -5.46 8.86 6.75
C ARG A 188 -6.78 8.21 7.19
N LEU A 189 -6.73 7.10 7.91
CA LEU A 189 -7.91 6.46 8.51
C LEU A 189 -8.48 7.29 9.66
N LEU A 190 -7.62 7.86 10.52
CA LEU A 190 -8.05 8.80 11.55
C LEU A 190 -8.78 10.00 10.94
N LYS A 191 -8.31 10.54 9.82
CA LYS A 191 -8.98 11.63 9.12
C LYS A 191 -10.37 11.24 8.60
N LEU A 192 -10.57 10.00 8.18
CA LEU A 192 -11.91 9.50 7.78
C LEU A 192 -12.84 9.38 8.98
N LEU A 193 -12.33 8.99 10.16
CA LEU A 193 -13.12 8.80 11.38
C LEU A 193 -13.41 10.12 12.10
N TYR A 194 -12.46 11.06 12.05
CA TYR A 194 -12.48 12.33 12.76
C TYR A 194 -12.22 13.51 11.79
N PRO A 195 -13.13 13.73 10.80
CA PRO A 195 -12.93 14.73 9.74
C PRO A 195 -12.87 16.16 10.25
N GLU A 196 -13.36 16.42 11.46
CA GLU A 196 -13.31 17.70 12.16
C GLU A 196 -11.90 18.13 12.56
N TYR A 197 -10.96 17.18 12.67
CA TYR A 197 -9.58 17.46 13.06
C TYR A 197 -8.60 17.38 11.89
N ASP A 198 -7.55 18.18 11.92
CA ASP A 198 -6.51 18.15 10.88
C ASP A 198 -5.45 17.07 11.17
N MET A 199 -5.84 15.81 10.91
CA MET A 199 -4.97 14.66 11.09
C MET A 199 -3.78 14.63 10.12
N HIS A 200 -3.86 15.35 8.99
CA HIS A 200 -2.72 15.49 8.08
C HIS A 200 -1.62 16.35 8.70
N SER A 201 -1.97 17.52 9.21
CA SER A 201 -1.00 18.39 9.92
C SER A 201 -0.45 17.72 11.18
N ALA A 202 -1.26 16.91 11.88
CA ALA A 202 -0.77 16.11 12.99
C ALA A 202 0.29 15.08 12.54
N HIS A 203 0.06 14.36 11.44
CA HIS A 203 1.07 13.44 10.89
C HIS A 203 2.39 14.15 10.54
N VAL A 204 2.31 15.29 9.87
CA VAL A 204 3.49 16.10 9.53
C VAL A 204 4.19 16.63 10.79
N GLY A 205 3.43 17.08 11.79
CA GLY A 205 3.96 17.59 13.06
C GLY A 205 4.76 16.51 13.84
N LEU A 206 4.30 15.27 13.84
CA LEU A 206 5.04 14.15 14.45
C LEU A 206 6.37 13.84 13.77
N GLN A 207 6.51 14.16 12.48
CA GLN A 207 7.76 14.01 11.73
C GLN A 207 8.71 15.20 11.89
N SER A 208 8.26 16.29 12.54
CA SER A 208 9.06 17.50 12.73
C SER A 208 10.33 17.23 13.55
N ALA A 209 11.45 17.79 13.10
CA ALA A 209 12.69 17.79 13.88
C ALA A 209 12.64 18.75 15.09
N ASP A 210 11.70 19.72 15.09
CA ASP A 210 11.48 20.63 16.20
C ASP A 210 10.73 19.92 17.33
N PRO A 211 11.34 19.75 18.53
CA PRO A 211 10.71 19.09 19.66
C PRO A 211 9.39 19.75 20.09
N VAL A 212 9.31 21.08 20.03
CA VAL A 212 8.12 21.83 20.45
C VAL A 212 6.94 21.52 19.52
N VAL A 213 7.18 21.47 18.21
CA VAL A 213 6.14 21.10 17.23
C VAL A 213 5.68 19.67 17.44
N HIS A 214 6.62 18.77 17.67
CA HIS A 214 6.32 17.36 17.92
C HIS A 214 5.48 17.19 19.20
N ASP A 215 5.93 17.75 20.34
CA ASP A 215 5.27 17.58 21.64
C ASP A 215 3.87 18.20 21.63
N ASN A 216 3.70 19.39 21.05
CA ASN A 216 2.38 20.01 20.85
C ASN A 216 1.46 19.13 20.01
N THR A 217 2.02 18.39 19.03
CA THR A 217 1.23 17.46 18.20
C THR A 217 0.80 16.24 19.01
N VAL A 218 1.67 15.73 19.87
CA VAL A 218 1.33 14.62 20.78
C VAL A 218 0.21 15.04 21.73
N GLU A 219 0.32 16.23 22.37
CA GLU A 219 -0.73 16.81 23.23
C GLU A 219 -2.06 17.01 22.47
N PHE A 220 -1.99 17.47 21.22
CA PHE A 220 -3.18 17.58 20.37
C PHE A 220 -3.86 16.21 20.20
N LEU A 221 -3.13 15.19 19.82
CA LEU A 221 -3.68 13.83 19.65
C LEU A 221 -4.25 13.29 20.96
N ASP A 222 -3.56 13.53 22.08
CA ASP A 222 -4.05 13.13 23.41
C ASP A 222 -5.39 13.80 23.78
N SER A 223 -5.59 15.03 23.33
CA SER A 223 -6.80 15.81 23.62
C SER A 223 -8.00 15.45 22.75
N VAL A 224 -7.78 15.06 21.47
CA VAL A 224 -8.85 14.89 20.48
C VAL A 224 -9.28 13.45 20.24
N LEU A 225 -8.39 12.48 20.50
CA LEU A 225 -8.69 11.07 20.26
C LEU A 225 -9.49 10.43 21.42
N PRO A 226 -10.45 9.55 21.13
CA PRO A 226 -11.12 8.76 22.16
C PRO A 226 -10.12 7.92 22.97
N PRO A 227 -10.39 7.66 24.26
CA PRO A 227 -9.45 6.99 25.16
C PRO A 227 -8.88 5.67 24.61
N GLU A 228 -9.70 4.85 23.94
CA GLU A 228 -9.31 3.55 23.41
C GLU A 228 -8.31 3.71 22.23
N VAL A 229 -8.56 4.65 21.35
CA VAL A 229 -7.69 4.94 20.19
C VAL A 229 -6.43 5.65 20.65
N ARG A 230 -6.56 6.61 21.56
CA ARG A 230 -5.45 7.36 22.13
C ARG A 230 -4.45 6.45 22.82
N ALA A 231 -4.91 5.49 23.63
CA ALA A 231 -4.06 4.54 24.34
C ALA A 231 -3.20 3.67 23.40
N LEU A 232 -3.60 3.51 22.14
CA LEU A 232 -2.86 2.76 21.14
C LEU A 232 -1.98 3.65 20.26
N ILE A 233 -2.45 4.87 19.96
CA ILE A 233 -1.78 5.75 18.98
C ILE A 233 -0.67 6.59 19.64
N VAL A 234 -0.97 7.26 20.76
CA VAL A 234 -0.02 8.19 21.38
C VAL A 234 1.31 7.50 21.72
N PRO A 235 1.36 6.32 22.36
CA PRO A 235 2.62 5.66 22.67
C PRO A 235 3.47 5.28 21.44
N LEU A 236 2.87 5.12 20.27
CA LEU A 236 3.61 4.82 19.04
C LEU A 236 4.48 6.00 18.57
N PHE A 237 3.99 7.21 18.78
CA PHE A 237 4.60 8.41 18.20
C PHE A 237 5.24 9.33 19.23
N ASP A 238 4.92 9.22 20.51
CA ASP A 238 5.53 10.01 21.57
C ASP A 238 7.01 9.63 21.77
N ARG A 239 7.93 10.55 21.49
CA ARG A 239 9.38 10.36 21.66
C ARG A 239 9.80 10.10 23.11
N GLN A 240 8.98 10.49 24.09
CA GLN A 240 9.26 10.23 25.52
C GLN A 240 9.03 8.76 25.87
N VAL A 241 8.23 8.01 25.09
CA VAL A 241 8.02 6.57 25.28
C VAL A 241 9.22 5.81 24.72
N ALA A 242 9.91 5.08 25.58
CA ALA A 242 11.08 4.29 25.17
C ALA A 242 10.70 3.19 24.17
N VAL A 243 11.60 2.87 23.23
CA VAL A 243 11.39 1.79 22.25
C VAL A 243 11.10 0.46 22.95
N THR A 244 11.78 0.17 24.06
CA THR A 244 11.55 -1.03 24.90
C THR A 244 10.12 -1.11 25.44
N GLU A 245 9.52 0.01 25.79
CA GLU A 245 8.13 0.08 26.24
C GLU A 245 7.14 -0.15 25.10
N ARG A 246 7.41 0.40 23.90
CA ARG A 246 6.63 0.10 22.69
C ARG A 246 6.66 -1.38 22.35
N ILE A 247 7.84 -2.02 22.47
CA ILE A 247 8.00 -3.47 22.24
C ILE A 247 7.23 -4.27 23.28
N ALA A 248 7.32 -3.92 24.57
CA ALA A 248 6.55 -4.58 25.62
C ALA A 248 5.03 -4.45 25.38
N THR A 249 4.59 -3.29 24.92
CA THR A 249 3.20 -3.06 24.53
C THR A 249 2.82 -3.90 23.30
N ALA A 250 3.68 -3.97 22.29
CA ALA A 250 3.48 -4.82 21.11
C ALA A 250 3.33 -6.29 21.52
N ASN A 251 4.23 -6.82 22.34
CA ASN A 251 4.18 -8.20 22.82
C ASN A 251 2.87 -8.51 23.56
N ARG A 252 2.41 -7.57 24.40
CA ARG A 252 1.14 -7.71 25.12
C ARG A 252 -0.08 -7.68 24.20
N LEU A 253 -0.13 -6.73 23.25
CA LEU A 253 -1.25 -6.56 22.34
C LEU A 253 -1.36 -7.71 21.33
N LEU A 254 -0.23 -8.17 20.82
CA LEU A 254 -0.18 -9.22 19.80
C LEU A 254 -0.18 -10.64 20.40
N GLY A 255 0.06 -10.77 21.71
CA GLY A 255 0.11 -12.06 22.41
C GLY A 255 1.27 -12.96 21.94
N THR A 256 2.25 -12.41 21.24
CA THR A 256 3.43 -13.12 20.69
C THR A 256 4.69 -12.31 20.94
N THR A 257 5.82 -13.01 21.08
CA THR A 257 7.15 -12.41 21.17
C THR A 257 8.04 -13.04 20.12
N LEU A 258 8.80 -12.24 19.40
CA LEU A 258 9.81 -12.74 18.46
C LEU A 258 11.11 -12.99 19.24
N THR A 259 11.77 -14.11 19.01
CA THR A 259 12.92 -14.56 19.79
C THR A 259 14.25 -14.38 19.05
N ASP A 260 14.26 -14.43 17.72
CA ASP A 260 15.46 -14.33 16.91
C ASP A 260 15.22 -13.66 15.56
N ARG A 261 16.33 -13.37 14.86
CA ARG A 261 16.30 -12.70 13.54
C ARG A 261 15.57 -13.51 12.46
N GLU A 262 15.59 -14.82 12.55
CA GLU A 262 14.93 -15.66 11.54
C GLU A 262 13.42 -15.59 11.68
N GLU A 263 12.89 -15.57 12.93
CA GLU A 263 11.47 -15.32 13.17
C GLU A 263 11.04 -13.93 12.68
N ALA A 264 11.88 -12.91 12.88
CA ALA A 264 11.61 -11.57 12.37
C ALA A 264 11.52 -11.57 10.84
N ILE A 265 12.43 -12.27 10.15
CA ILE A 265 12.40 -12.43 8.69
C ILE A 265 11.16 -13.22 8.24
N GLU A 266 10.74 -14.25 8.98
CA GLU A 266 9.49 -14.97 8.70
C GLU A 266 8.27 -14.06 8.77
N VAL A 267 8.20 -13.19 9.78
CA VAL A 267 7.12 -12.20 9.92
C VAL A 267 7.10 -11.24 8.73
N MET A 268 8.25 -10.72 8.30
CA MET A 268 8.33 -9.89 7.10
C MET A 268 7.92 -10.67 5.84
N ALA A 269 8.27 -11.94 5.76
CA ALA A 269 7.99 -12.82 4.63
C ALA A 269 6.51 -13.21 4.46
N ILE A 270 5.70 -13.11 5.51
CA ILE A 270 4.25 -13.33 5.46
C ILE A 270 3.45 -12.04 5.35
N SER A 271 4.12 -10.89 5.32
CA SER A 271 3.48 -9.59 5.15
C SER A 271 2.75 -9.50 3.80
N ASP A 272 1.63 -8.79 3.78
CA ASP A 272 0.93 -8.42 2.55
C ASP A 272 1.68 -7.29 1.79
N ASP A 273 2.69 -6.65 2.40
CA ASP A 273 3.51 -5.61 1.77
C ASP A 273 4.61 -6.24 0.89
N PRO A 274 4.56 -6.06 -0.46
CA PRO A 274 5.59 -6.56 -1.36
C PRO A 274 6.98 -6.04 -1.04
N TRP A 275 7.08 -4.80 -0.52
CA TRP A 275 8.32 -4.20 -0.09
C TRP A 275 8.96 -4.94 1.08
N LEU A 276 8.18 -5.25 2.14
CA LEU A 276 8.67 -6.04 3.28
C LEU A 276 9.05 -7.46 2.87
N ARG A 277 8.29 -8.09 1.95
CA ARG A 277 8.67 -9.39 1.39
C ARG A 277 9.98 -9.32 0.60
N SER A 278 10.23 -8.23 -0.12
CA SER A 278 11.50 -8.02 -0.82
C SER A 278 12.67 -7.85 0.16
N CYS A 279 12.48 -7.11 1.26
CA CYS A 279 13.47 -7.01 2.33
C CYS A 279 13.74 -8.37 2.99
N ALA A 280 12.70 -9.19 3.20
CA ALA A 280 12.85 -10.55 3.70
C ALA A 280 13.63 -11.44 2.72
N ALA A 281 13.33 -11.38 1.41
CA ALA A 281 14.06 -12.13 0.40
C ALA A 281 15.55 -11.75 0.38
N TYR A 282 15.86 -10.46 0.45
CA TYR A 282 17.22 -9.96 0.56
C TYR A 282 17.92 -10.55 1.80
N ALA A 283 17.29 -10.45 2.97
CA ALA A 283 17.81 -11.00 4.22
C ALA A 283 18.08 -12.52 4.15
N MET A 284 17.16 -13.27 3.56
CA MET A 284 17.30 -14.72 3.35
C MET A 284 18.54 -15.06 2.51
N GLY A 285 18.82 -14.26 1.47
CA GLY A 285 20.00 -14.41 0.63
C GLY A 285 21.30 -14.08 1.38
N GLU A 286 21.36 -12.91 2.04
CA GLU A 286 22.55 -12.46 2.79
C GLU A 286 22.92 -13.40 3.95
N MET A 287 21.92 -13.84 4.70
CA MET A 287 22.09 -14.76 5.83
C MET A 287 22.19 -16.24 5.41
N ARG A 288 22.08 -16.54 4.10
CA ARG A 288 22.14 -17.91 3.55
C ARG A 288 21.14 -18.87 4.17
N LEU A 289 19.92 -18.43 4.39
CA LEU A 289 18.88 -19.21 5.06
C LEU A 289 18.25 -20.23 4.10
N THR A 290 18.91 -21.39 3.94
CA THR A 290 18.52 -22.43 2.98
C THR A 290 17.11 -22.99 3.19
N ARG A 291 16.57 -22.92 4.42
CA ARG A 291 15.19 -23.34 4.74
C ARG A 291 14.13 -22.60 3.94
N PHE A 292 14.43 -21.38 3.45
CA PHE A 292 13.53 -20.56 2.66
C PHE A 292 13.67 -20.75 1.14
N ALA A 293 14.49 -21.68 0.68
CA ALA A 293 14.73 -21.90 -0.75
C ALA A 293 13.43 -22.09 -1.55
N ALA A 294 12.49 -22.90 -1.04
CA ALA A 294 11.21 -23.12 -1.70
C ALA A 294 10.36 -21.82 -1.81
N LYS A 295 10.36 -20.98 -0.75
CA LYS A 295 9.66 -19.69 -0.76
C LYS A 295 10.27 -18.73 -1.77
N LEU A 296 11.60 -18.66 -1.86
CA LEU A 296 12.30 -17.86 -2.86
C LEU A 296 12.05 -18.38 -4.29
N ASP A 297 11.88 -19.70 -4.47
CA ASP A 297 11.50 -20.29 -5.76
C ASP A 297 10.09 -19.83 -6.20
N ASP A 298 9.15 -19.75 -5.29
CA ASP A 298 7.81 -19.23 -5.56
C ASP A 298 7.86 -17.73 -5.89
N TRP A 299 8.55 -16.95 -5.09
CA TRP A 299 8.68 -15.49 -5.29
C TRP A 299 9.46 -15.11 -6.54
N SER A 300 10.33 -15.99 -7.06
CA SER A 300 10.99 -15.76 -8.34
C SER A 300 10.04 -15.70 -9.54
N LYS A 301 8.76 -16.01 -9.33
CA LYS A 301 7.67 -15.96 -10.32
C LYS A 301 6.57 -14.95 -9.91
N ASP A 302 6.79 -14.19 -8.83
CA ASP A 302 5.80 -13.22 -8.32
C ASP A 302 5.51 -12.13 -9.35
N GLY A 303 4.30 -11.58 -9.30
CA GLY A 303 3.87 -10.48 -10.16
C GLY A 303 4.63 -9.18 -9.87
N ASP A 304 5.03 -8.95 -8.61
CA ASP A 304 5.81 -7.78 -8.24
C ASP A 304 7.25 -7.86 -8.79
N PRO A 305 7.69 -6.89 -9.61
CA PRO A 305 9.01 -6.95 -10.25
C PRO A 305 10.18 -6.92 -9.28
N LEU A 306 10.05 -6.14 -8.18
CA LEU A 306 11.11 -5.99 -7.19
C LEU A 306 11.25 -7.28 -6.38
N LEU A 307 10.16 -7.82 -5.86
CA LEU A 307 10.16 -9.08 -5.12
C LEU A 307 10.74 -10.22 -5.98
N ARG A 308 10.31 -10.30 -7.24
CA ARG A 308 10.82 -11.30 -8.18
C ARG A 308 12.33 -11.19 -8.39
N ALA A 309 12.84 -9.97 -8.66
CA ALA A 309 14.26 -9.75 -8.89
C ALA A 309 15.09 -10.07 -7.64
N THR A 310 14.65 -9.62 -6.46
CA THR A 310 15.33 -9.88 -5.19
C THR A 310 15.34 -11.37 -4.83
N ALA A 311 14.23 -12.08 -5.09
CA ALA A 311 14.14 -13.52 -4.85
C ALA A 311 15.09 -14.31 -5.77
N ILE A 312 15.27 -13.89 -7.03
CA ILE A 312 16.22 -14.51 -7.96
C ILE A 312 17.66 -14.33 -7.44
N ASP A 313 18.05 -13.12 -7.05
CA ASP A 313 19.39 -12.84 -6.49
C ASP A 313 19.64 -13.64 -5.21
N ALA A 314 18.68 -13.66 -4.29
CA ALA A 314 18.77 -14.46 -3.06
C ALA A 314 18.98 -15.96 -3.33
N ARG A 315 18.25 -16.52 -4.31
CA ARG A 315 18.43 -17.93 -4.72
C ARG A 315 19.82 -18.21 -5.28
N GLU A 316 20.38 -17.30 -6.05
CA GLU A 316 21.76 -17.43 -6.57
C GLU A 316 22.75 -17.48 -5.42
N LYS A 317 22.60 -16.57 -4.42
CA LYS A 317 23.45 -16.57 -3.22
C LYS A 317 23.36 -17.90 -2.45
N LEU A 318 22.17 -18.46 -2.28
CA LEU A 318 21.99 -19.77 -1.64
C LEU A 318 22.65 -20.90 -2.43
N ARG A 319 22.56 -20.91 -3.76
CA ARG A 319 23.20 -21.92 -4.61
C ARG A 319 24.72 -21.86 -4.52
N HIS A 320 25.28 -20.65 -4.56
CA HIS A 320 26.73 -20.47 -4.41
C HIS A 320 27.24 -20.94 -3.04
N ALA A 321 26.48 -20.65 -1.97
CA ALA A 321 26.81 -21.13 -0.64
C ALA A 321 26.76 -22.65 -0.52
N ALA A 322 25.77 -23.30 -1.11
CA ALA A 322 25.64 -24.76 -1.13
C ALA A 322 26.79 -25.42 -1.93
N ALA A 323 27.17 -24.85 -3.09
CA ALA A 323 28.26 -25.35 -3.90
C ALA A 323 29.63 -25.19 -3.18
N ALA A 324 29.84 -24.07 -2.46
CA ALA A 324 31.06 -23.87 -1.67
C ALA A 324 31.16 -24.88 -0.50
N ALA A 325 30.03 -25.17 0.17
CA ALA A 325 30.01 -26.17 1.24
C ALA A 325 30.29 -27.59 0.71
N ALA A 326 29.72 -27.97 -0.44
CA ALA A 326 29.97 -29.26 -1.07
C ALA A 326 31.41 -29.44 -1.61
N GLY A 327 32.06 -28.33 -2.00
CA GLY A 327 33.46 -28.34 -2.45
C GLY A 327 34.49 -28.45 -1.31
N VAL A 328 34.14 -28.08 -0.10
CA VAL A 328 34.97 -28.22 1.11
C VAL A 328 34.97 -29.64 1.65
N ASP A 329 33.85 -30.37 1.52
CA ASP A 329 33.73 -31.77 1.94
C ASP A 329 34.42 -32.77 0.95
N ALA A 330 34.91 -32.27 -0.21
CA ALA A 330 35.57 -33.06 -1.23
C ALA A 330 37.14 -32.95 -1.23
N LEU A 331 37.72 -32.16 -0.30
CA LEU A 331 39.16 -31.99 -0.04
C LEU A 331 39.52 -32.58 1.34
#